data_05f01b5eb4ff9fd62a7a09499aa6a029
#
_entry.id   05f01b5eb4ff9fd62a7a09499aa6a029
#
_cell.length_a   1.000
_cell.length_b   1.000
_cell.length_c   1.000
_cell.angle_alpha   90.00
_cell.angle_beta   90.00
_cell.angle_gamma   90.00
#
_symmetry.space_group_name_H-M   'P 1'
#
loop_
_entity.id
_entity.type
_entity.pdbx_description
1 polymer ?
#
loop_
_entity_poly.entity_id
_entity_poly.type
_entity_poly.pdbx_seq_one_letter_code
_entity_poly.pdbx_strand_id
1 'polypeptide(L)'
;DLELCADDTFVMYNTWEDMGQHAESGALMHTYEALRPLNVPLEKIKLVSNDSKLCPDTGIAGGSRSHWTVGRATFDAAAKLMDAMRKPDGGYRTYEQMVAEGIPTRYQGASVVPREFGMLDPNTGEGEAFPETMYVVWMSEVEVDVATGRTKVLALKAASDVGVIGNLQGVEGQA
;
A
#
# COMPACT_ATOMS: atom_id res chain seq x y z
N ASP A 1 6.05 -6.73 7.76
CA ASP A 1 6.10 -8.19 8.01
C ASP A 1 4.71 -8.79 7.96
N LEU A 2 4.60 -10.05 7.58
CA LEU A 2 3.35 -10.81 7.63
C LEU A 2 3.56 -12.10 8.43
N GLU A 3 2.64 -12.38 9.34
CA GLU A 3 2.72 -13.53 10.26
C GLU A 3 1.43 -14.35 10.24
N LEU A 4 1.57 -15.69 10.19
CA LEU A 4 0.50 -16.64 10.48
C LEU A 4 0.53 -16.95 11.98
N CYS A 5 -0.61 -16.79 12.67
CA CYS A 5 -0.76 -17.01 14.11
C CYS A 5 -1.51 -18.31 14.43
N ALA A 6 -1.42 -18.76 15.70
CA ALA A 6 -1.98 -20.01 16.19
C ALA A 6 -3.52 -20.12 16.07
N ASP A 7 -4.22 -19.00 15.95
CA ASP A 7 -5.67 -18.93 15.76
C ASP A 7 -6.09 -18.85 14.29
N ASP A 8 -5.16 -19.19 13.38
CA ASP A 8 -5.32 -19.07 11.93
C ASP A 8 -5.61 -17.64 11.47
N THR A 9 -5.19 -16.65 12.24
CA THR A 9 -5.20 -15.25 11.80
C THR A 9 -3.88 -14.89 11.15
N PHE A 10 -3.94 -13.96 10.22
CA PHE A 10 -2.78 -13.33 9.58
C PHE A 10 -2.62 -11.92 10.13
N VAL A 11 -1.43 -11.61 10.64
CA VAL A 11 -1.14 -10.30 11.22
C VAL A 11 -0.14 -9.57 10.32
N MET A 12 -0.55 -8.42 9.81
CA MET A 12 0.32 -7.52 9.06
C MET A 12 0.91 -6.47 10.00
N TYR A 13 2.23 -6.37 10.04
CA TYR A 13 2.97 -5.38 10.81
C TYR A 13 3.59 -4.37 9.86
N ASN A 14 3.26 -3.08 9.99
CA ASN A 14 3.80 -2.02 9.18
C ASN A 14 3.86 -0.68 9.93
N THR A 15 4.66 0.25 9.40
CA THR A 15 4.79 1.62 9.92
C THR A 15 4.39 2.66 8.86
N TRP A 16 3.42 2.33 8.03
CA TRP A 16 2.82 3.30 7.13
C TRP A 16 2.01 4.31 7.93
N GLU A 17 2.56 5.53 8.06
CA GLU A 17 1.96 6.58 8.87
C GLU A 17 0.64 7.04 8.24
N ASP A 18 -0.40 7.15 9.08
CA ASP A 18 -1.70 7.68 8.71
C ASP A 18 -1.82 9.15 9.16
N MET A 19 -1.97 10.04 8.19
CA MET A 19 -2.20 11.48 8.38
C MET A 19 -3.63 11.87 7.96
N GLY A 20 -4.53 10.89 7.87
CA GLY A 20 -5.90 11.04 7.37
C GLY A 20 -6.12 10.50 5.96
N GLN A 21 -5.07 9.92 5.30
CA GLN A 21 -5.19 9.34 3.97
C GLN A 21 -5.55 7.84 3.99
N HIS A 22 -5.99 7.30 5.11
CA HIS A 22 -6.42 5.91 5.28
C HIS A 22 -5.33 4.85 4.99
N ALA A 23 -4.12 5.07 5.49
CA ALA A 23 -2.99 4.15 5.35
C ALA A 23 -3.30 2.75 5.87
N GLU A 24 -3.97 2.64 7.01
CA GLU A 24 -4.36 1.36 7.61
C GLU A 24 -5.31 0.58 6.72
N SER A 25 -6.31 1.25 6.14
CA SER A 25 -7.21 0.63 5.16
C SER A 25 -6.45 0.16 3.92
N GLY A 26 -5.48 0.93 3.43
CA GLY A 26 -4.61 0.56 2.33
C GLY A 26 -3.78 -0.67 2.64
N ALA A 27 -3.14 -0.72 3.80
CA ALA A 27 -2.33 -1.86 4.25
C ALA A 27 -3.18 -3.14 4.40
N LEU A 28 -4.40 -3.01 4.95
CA LEU A 28 -5.34 -4.12 5.09
C LEU A 28 -5.77 -4.67 3.72
N MET A 29 -6.07 -3.80 2.77
CA MET A 29 -6.49 -4.20 1.42
C MET A 29 -5.35 -4.86 0.65
N HIS A 30 -4.11 -4.35 0.74
CA HIS A 30 -2.94 -5.01 0.16
C HIS A 30 -2.74 -6.41 0.76
N THR A 31 -2.90 -6.55 2.07
CA THR A 31 -2.76 -7.85 2.76
C THR A 31 -3.84 -8.83 2.30
N TYR A 32 -5.10 -8.38 2.25
CA TYR A 32 -6.21 -9.19 1.75
C TYR A 32 -5.99 -9.69 0.31
N GLU A 33 -5.59 -8.80 -0.59
CA GLU A 33 -5.31 -9.17 -1.97
C GLU A 33 -4.09 -10.09 -2.10
N ALA A 34 -3.04 -9.84 -1.33
CA ALA A 34 -1.83 -10.69 -1.33
C ALA A 34 -2.11 -12.11 -0.82
N LEU A 35 -3.06 -12.29 0.11
CA LEU A 35 -3.48 -13.57 0.66
C LEU A 35 -4.64 -14.22 -0.12
N ARG A 36 -5.11 -13.62 -1.21
CA ARG A 36 -6.20 -14.14 -2.02
C ARG A 36 -6.04 -15.61 -2.46
N PRO A 37 -4.82 -16.13 -2.80
CA PRO A 37 -4.64 -17.53 -3.12
C PRO A 37 -4.98 -18.51 -1.98
N LEU A 38 -4.95 -18.04 -0.73
CA LEU A 38 -5.31 -18.83 0.44
C LEU A 38 -6.82 -18.73 0.78
N ASN A 39 -7.56 -17.86 0.09
CA ASN A 39 -8.97 -17.59 0.36
C ASN A 39 -9.26 -17.22 1.83
N VAL A 40 -8.36 -16.42 2.43
CA VAL A 40 -8.48 -15.98 3.82
C VAL A 40 -9.63 -14.98 3.94
N PRO A 41 -10.60 -15.20 4.85
CA PRO A 41 -11.66 -14.21 5.08
C PRO A 41 -11.10 -12.97 5.77
N LEU A 42 -11.69 -11.80 5.49
CA LEU A 42 -11.16 -10.50 5.94
C LEU A 42 -11.05 -10.40 7.46
N GLU A 43 -11.98 -11.00 8.20
CA GLU A 43 -11.99 -11.04 9.67
C GLU A 43 -10.80 -11.81 10.28
N LYS A 44 -10.12 -12.62 9.48
CA LYS A 44 -8.90 -13.34 9.87
C LYS A 44 -7.63 -12.54 9.60
N ILE A 45 -7.74 -11.36 9.02
CA ILE A 45 -6.60 -10.48 8.76
C ILE A 45 -6.61 -9.35 9.79
N LYS A 46 -5.52 -9.21 10.53
CA LYS A 46 -5.32 -8.18 11.54
C LYS A 46 -4.16 -7.28 11.14
N LEU A 47 -4.21 -6.04 11.61
CA LEU A 47 -3.19 -5.05 11.38
C LEU A 47 -2.59 -4.59 12.71
N VAL A 48 -1.27 -4.54 12.77
CA VAL A 48 -0.50 -3.84 13.81
C VAL A 48 0.27 -2.74 13.11
N SER A 49 -0.07 -1.49 13.42
CA SER A 49 0.49 -0.31 12.77
C SER A 49 1.24 0.56 13.76
N ASN A 50 2.33 1.16 13.29
CA ASN A 50 3.05 2.24 13.97
C ASN A 50 3.58 1.89 15.39
N ASP A 51 3.82 0.63 15.64
CA ASP A 51 4.51 0.15 16.83
C ASP A 51 6.01 -0.01 16.51
N SER A 52 6.83 0.91 16.99
CA SER A 52 8.29 0.93 16.73
C SER A 52 9.05 -0.27 17.29
N LYS A 53 8.41 -1.08 18.14
CA LYS A 53 8.98 -2.30 18.72
C LYS A 53 8.64 -3.56 17.92
N LEU A 54 7.44 -3.58 17.32
CA LEU A 54 6.91 -4.74 16.64
C LEU A 54 6.97 -4.63 15.12
N CYS A 55 6.85 -3.41 14.59
CA CYS A 55 6.78 -3.17 13.15
C CYS A 55 8.15 -2.86 12.56
N PRO A 56 8.39 -3.26 11.29
CA PRO A 56 9.61 -2.88 10.57
C PRO A 56 9.60 -1.40 10.23
N ASP A 57 10.78 -0.80 10.08
CA ASP A 57 10.91 0.54 9.53
C ASP A 57 10.59 0.54 8.03
N THR A 58 9.58 1.31 7.63
CA THR A 58 9.17 1.49 6.22
C THR A 58 9.68 2.80 5.62
N GLY A 59 10.42 3.58 6.40
CA GLY A 59 10.81 4.95 6.05
C GLY A 59 9.62 5.91 6.10
N ILE A 60 9.82 7.14 5.64
CA ILE A 60 8.81 8.19 5.71
C ILE A 60 7.65 7.97 4.73
N ALA A 61 6.43 8.31 5.14
CA ALA A 61 5.27 8.47 4.25
C ALA A 61 5.36 9.83 3.54
N GLY A 62 6.05 9.89 2.40
CA GLY A 62 6.28 11.11 1.65
C GLY A 62 6.38 10.88 0.15
N GLY A 63 6.08 11.90 -0.66
CA GLY A 63 6.11 11.82 -2.12
C GLY A 63 5.12 10.83 -2.72
N SER A 64 4.02 10.54 -2.03
CA SER A 64 2.96 9.58 -2.43
C SER A 64 3.46 8.14 -2.67
N ARG A 65 4.63 7.79 -2.15
CA ARG A 65 5.29 6.49 -2.41
C ARG A 65 4.73 5.33 -1.60
N SER A 66 4.07 5.60 -0.46
CA SER A 66 3.81 4.55 0.54
C SER A 66 2.85 3.49 0.04
N HIS A 67 1.82 3.86 -0.72
CA HIS A 67 0.92 2.89 -1.34
C HIS A 67 1.68 1.87 -2.21
N TRP A 68 2.60 2.34 -3.02
CA TRP A 68 3.43 1.50 -3.89
C TRP A 68 4.46 0.69 -3.09
N THR A 69 5.22 1.35 -2.19
CA THR A 69 6.32 0.68 -1.46
C THR A 69 5.80 -0.34 -0.45
N VAL A 70 4.78 0.02 0.36
CA VAL A 70 4.19 -0.88 1.36
C VAL A 70 3.42 -2.00 0.65
N GLY A 71 2.68 -1.69 -0.42
CA GLY A 71 1.99 -2.70 -1.21
C GLY A 71 2.95 -3.77 -1.73
N ARG A 72 4.02 -3.39 -2.41
CA ARG A 72 5.03 -4.34 -2.92
C ARG A 72 5.70 -5.15 -1.82
N ALA A 73 6.06 -4.52 -0.70
CA ALA A 73 6.62 -5.24 0.46
C ALA A 73 5.61 -6.22 1.07
N THR A 74 4.32 -5.88 1.09
CA THR A 74 3.25 -6.76 1.55
C THR A 74 3.12 -8.00 0.66
N PHE A 75 3.11 -7.81 -0.67
CA PHE A 75 3.06 -8.92 -1.62
C PHE A 75 4.30 -9.82 -1.53
N ASP A 76 5.49 -9.24 -1.34
CA ASP A 76 6.74 -10.00 -1.15
C ASP A 76 6.72 -10.81 0.16
N ALA A 77 6.24 -10.22 1.27
CA ALA A 77 6.07 -10.94 2.54
C ALA A 77 5.08 -12.09 2.41
N ALA A 78 3.94 -11.85 1.75
CA ALA A 78 2.92 -12.85 1.52
C ALA A 78 3.42 -14.00 0.63
N ALA A 79 4.16 -13.69 -0.42
CA ALA A 79 4.77 -14.70 -1.29
C ALA A 79 5.72 -15.60 -0.50
N LYS A 80 6.62 -15.01 0.30
CA LYS A 80 7.55 -15.77 1.15
C LYS A 80 6.82 -16.67 2.17
N LEU A 81 5.80 -16.14 2.83
CA LEU A 81 5.00 -16.91 3.78
C LEU A 81 4.27 -18.05 3.08
N MET A 82 3.59 -17.79 1.97
CA MET A 82 2.87 -18.82 1.22
C MET A 82 3.79 -19.89 0.64
N ASP A 83 4.99 -19.52 0.20
CA ASP A 83 5.99 -20.50 -0.27
C ASP A 83 6.47 -21.41 0.86
N ALA A 84 6.68 -20.84 2.07
CA ALA A 84 7.01 -21.65 3.25
C ALA A 84 5.86 -22.53 3.73
N MET A 85 4.61 -22.08 3.57
CA MET A 85 3.41 -22.88 3.86
C MET A 85 3.20 -23.99 2.83
N ARG A 86 3.71 -23.88 1.62
CA ARG A 86 3.44 -24.82 0.52
C ARG A 86 3.96 -26.22 0.83
N LYS A 87 3.10 -27.23 0.62
CA LYS A 87 3.43 -28.66 0.73
C LYS A 87 3.77 -29.24 -0.64
N PRO A 88 4.48 -30.37 -0.68
CA PRO A 88 4.77 -31.10 -1.95
C PRO A 88 3.50 -31.56 -2.68
N ASP A 89 2.40 -31.79 -1.97
CA ASP A 89 1.10 -32.19 -2.54
C ASP A 89 0.28 -31.03 -3.10
N GLY A 90 0.82 -29.79 -3.03
CA GLY A 90 0.17 -28.56 -3.50
C GLY A 90 -0.72 -27.88 -2.47
N GLY A 91 -0.92 -28.50 -1.29
CA GLY A 91 -1.66 -27.87 -0.17
C GLY A 91 -0.78 -26.88 0.61
N TYR A 92 -1.37 -26.33 1.68
CA TYR A 92 -0.69 -25.42 2.60
C TYR A 92 -0.62 -26.01 4.01
N ARG A 93 0.47 -25.71 4.71
CA ARG A 93 0.66 -26.03 6.13
C ARG A 93 -0.21 -25.15 7.00
N THR A 94 -0.71 -25.73 8.11
CA THR A 94 -1.28 -24.93 9.21
C THR A 94 -0.17 -24.34 10.07
N TYR A 95 -0.52 -23.44 10.98
CA TYR A 95 0.40 -22.88 11.97
C TYR A 95 1.12 -24.00 12.76
N GLU A 96 0.37 -24.98 13.29
CA GLU A 96 0.93 -26.07 14.09
C GLU A 96 1.90 -26.92 13.28
N GLN A 97 1.62 -27.16 12.00
CA GLN A 97 2.50 -27.91 11.12
C GLN A 97 3.80 -27.15 10.86
N MET A 98 3.73 -25.83 10.63
CA MET A 98 4.92 -25.00 10.47
C MET A 98 5.79 -25.04 11.74
N VAL A 99 5.18 -24.84 12.91
CA VAL A 99 5.90 -24.86 14.20
C VAL A 99 6.52 -26.23 14.45
N ALA A 100 5.80 -27.32 14.21
CA ALA A 100 6.30 -28.70 14.39
C ALA A 100 7.48 -29.03 13.46
N GLU A 101 7.49 -28.45 12.26
CA GLU A 101 8.57 -28.61 11.27
C GLU A 101 9.71 -27.57 11.45
N GLY A 102 9.60 -26.66 12.44
CA GLY A 102 10.59 -25.59 12.65
C GLY A 102 10.61 -24.52 11.57
N ILE A 103 9.51 -24.37 10.82
CA ILE A 103 9.38 -23.36 9.77
C ILE A 103 8.91 -22.05 10.40
N PRO A 104 9.58 -20.92 10.13
CA PRO A 104 9.12 -19.61 10.62
C PRO A 104 7.70 -19.27 10.15
N THR A 105 6.93 -18.64 11.01
CA THR A 105 5.55 -18.23 10.72
C THR A 105 5.43 -16.74 10.38
N ARG A 106 6.52 -15.97 10.52
CA ARG A 106 6.61 -14.54 10.22
C ARG A 106 7.70 -14.27 9.18
N TYR A 107 7.37 -13.51 8.16
CA TYR A 107 8.25 -13.16 7.05
C TYR A 107 8.25 -11.66 6.80
N GLN A 108 9.46 -11.11 6.60
CA GLN A 108 9.66 -9.73 6.21
C GLN A 108 9.65 -9.61 4.70
N GLY A 109 8.81 -8.73 4.18
CA GLY A 109 8.83 -8.29 2.80
C GLY A 109 9.69 -7.05 2.60
N ALA A 110 10.13 -6.87 1.38
CA ALA A 110 10.92 -5.73 0.96
C ALA A 110 10.37 -5.11 -0.32
N SER A 111 10.47 -3.79 -0.42
CA SER A 111 10.25 -3.04 -1.65
C SER A 111 11.48 -2.18 -1.90
N VAL A 112 12.07 -2.36 -3.06
CA VAL A 112 13.23 -1.57 -3.48
C VAL A 112 12.83 -0.70 -4.66
N VAL A 113 12.97 0.61 -4.49
CA VAL A 113 12.84 1.56 -5.62
C VAL A 113 14.08 1.36 -6.51
N PRO A 114 13.92 1.07 -7.81
CA PRO A 114 15.03 0.95 -8.72
C PRO A 114 15.89 2.21 -8.73
N ARG A 115 17.22 2.05 -8.89
CA ARG A 115 18.18 3.16 -8.73
C ARG A 115 18.04 4.26 -9.79
N GLU A 116 17.46 3.94 -10.93
CA GLU A 116 17.18 4.88 -12.01
C GLU A 116 16.13 5.95 -11.65
N PHE A 117 15.32 5.69 -10.60
CA PHE A 117 14.32 6.64 -10.13
C PHE A 117 14.83 7.49 -8.95
N GLY A 118 14.26 8.69 -8.84
CA GLY A 118 14.47 9.58 -7.71
C GLY A 118 15.63 10.58 -7.86
N MET A 119 16.34 10.55 -8.99
CA MET A 119 17.41 11.50 -9.28
C MET A 119 17.13 12.25 -10.57
N LEU A 120 16.98 13.56 -10.45
CA LEU A 120 16.95 14.47 -11.61
C LEU A 120 18.34 15.08 -11.79
N ASP A 121 18.72 15.35 -13.04
CA ASP A 121 19.92 16.14 -13.31
C ASP A 121 19.73 17.55 -12.72
N PRO A 122 20.60 17.99 -11.81
CA PRO A 122 20.43 19.27 -11.13
C PRO A 122 20.57 20.49 -12.07
N ASN A 123 21.14 20.32 -13.27
CA ASN A 123 21.34 21.40 -14.22
C ASN A 123 20.20 21.50 -15.25
N THR A 124 19.64 20.37 -15.67
CA THR A 124 18.61 20.31 -16.71
C THR A 124 17.20 20.05 -16.15
N GLY A 125 17.11 19.45 -14.95
CA GLY A 125 15.85 18.98 -14.37
C GLY A 125 15.29 17.72 -15.06
N GLU A 126 16.05 17.11 -15.99
CA GLU A 126 15.65 15.92 -16.70
C GLU A 126 15.96 14.65 -15.88
N GLY A 127 15.17 13.60 -16.06
CA GLY A 127 15.35 12.29 -15.42
C GLY A 127 14.02 11.65 -15.00
N GLU A 128 14.12 10.45 -14.44
CA GLU A 128 12.99 9.68 -13.94
C GLU A 128 12.82 9.94 -12.44
N ALA A 129 11.95 10.90 -12.06
CA ALA A 129 11.75 11.29 -10.67
C ALA A 129 11.05 10.21 -9.84
N PHE A 130 10.08 9.51 -10.45
CA PHE A 130 9.20 8.56 -9.77
C PHE A 130 8.95 7.32 -10.63
N PRO A 131 8.79 6.14 -10.00
CA PRO A 131 8.50 4.90 -10.74
C PRO A 131 7.06 4.83 -11.29
N GLU A 132 6.20 5.74 -10.86
CA GLU A 132 4.78 5.77 -11.24
C GLU A 132 4.33 7.20 -11.52
N THR A 133 3.44 7.34 -12.48
CA THR A 133 2.85 8.62 -12.88
C THR A 133 1.35 8.47 -12.95
N MET A 134 0.62 9.44 -12.40
CA MET A 134 -0.82 9.55 -12.56
C MET A 134 -1.17 10.81 -13.37
N TYR A 135 -2.31 10.76 -14.04
CA TYR A 135 -2.80 11.89 -14.84
C TYR A 135 -4.08 12.44 -14.24
N VAL A 136 -4.12 13.75 -14.03
CA VAL A 136 -5.30 14.43 -13.48
C VAL A 136 -5.59 15.66 -14.32
N VAL A 137 -6.86 15.85 -14.67
CA VAL A 137 -7.36 17.05 -15.36
C VAL A 137 -8.45 17.67 -14.50
N TRP A 138 -8.31 18.96 -14.22
CA TRP A 138 -9.31 19.74 -13.50
C TRP A 138 -9.87 20.83 -14.41
N MET A 139 -11.18 21.02 -14.33
CA MET A 139 -11.89 22.11 -14.99
C MET A 139 -12.76 22.83 -13.95
N SER A 140 -12.63 24.13 -13.88
CA SER A 140 -13.48 24.99 -13.04
C SER A 140 -14.22 26.02 -13.89
N GLU A 141 -15.50 26.23 -13.56
CA GLU A 141 -16.30 27.33 -14.04
C GLU A 141 -16.40 28.36 -12.92
N VAL A 142 -16.04 29.59 -13.23
CA VAL A 142 -15.96 30.65 -12.22
C VAL A 142 -16.67 31.93 -12.72
N GLU A 143 -17.30 32.64 -11.78
CA GLU A 143 -17.82 34.00 -11.97
C GLU A 143 -16.89 34.97 -11.24
N VAL A 144 -16.45 36.01 -11.92
CA VAL A 144 -15.58 37.04 -11.35
C VAL A 144 -16.29 38.38 -11.38
N ASP A 145 -16.47 39.02 -10.23
CA ASP A 145 -16.86 40.44 -10.16
C ASP A 145 -15.65 41.31 -10.50
N VAL A 146 -15.67 41.87 -11.66
CA VAL A 146 -14.54 42.67 -12.20
C VAL A 146 -14.26 43.97 -11.45
N ALA A 147 -15.24 44.47 -10.70
CA ALA A 147 -15.08 45.67 -9.88
C ALA A 147 -14.36 45.41 -8.57
N THR A 148 -14.57 44.25 -7.97
CA THR A 148 -14.05 43.89 -6.65
C THR A 148 -12.98 42.78 -6.69
N GLY A 149 -12.86 42.03 -7.79
CA GLY A 149 -12.01 40.86 -7.94
C GLY A 149 -12.55 39.62 -7.18
N ARG A 150 -13.74 39.70 -6.60
CA ARG A 150 -14.34 38.57 -5.90
C ARG A 150 -14.70 37.46 -6.88
N THR A 151 -14.23 36.25 -6.57
CA THR A 151 -14.45 35.05 -7.39
C THR A 151 -15.41 34.10 -6.70
N LYS A 152 -16.36 33.54 -7.46
CA LYS A 152 -17.27 32.49 -7.04
C LYS A 152 -17.07 31.27 -7.95
N VAL A 153 -16.80 30.12 -7.38
CA VAL A 153 -16.74 28.86 -8.11
C VAL A 153 -18.17 28.35 -8.34
N LEU A 154 -18.54 28.17 -9.61
CA LEU A 154 -19.87 27.71 -10.03
C LEU A 154 -19.90 26.21 -10.22
N ALA A 155 -18.83 25.64 -10.79
CA ALA A 155 -18.68 24.22 -10.98
C ALA A 155 -17.20 23.81 -10.90
N LEU A 156 -16.95 22.61 -10.42
CA LEU A 156 -15.65 21.97 -10.42
C LEU A 156 -15.82 20.54 -10.96
N LYS A 157 -14.98 20.15 -11.91
CA LYS A 157 -14.97 18.82 -12.50
C LYS A 157 -13.55 18.28 -12.51
N ALA A 158 -13.38 17.03 -12.09
CA ALA A 158 -12.09 16.34 -12.11
C ALA A 158 -12.21 15.03 -12.91
N ALA A 159 -11.15 14.70 -13.61
CA ALA A 159 -10.96 13.40 -14.22
C ALA A 159 -9.54 12.92 -13.87
N SER A 160 -9.43 11.71 -13.33
CA SER A 160 -8.17 11.16 -12.86
C SER A 160 -7.96 9.76 -13.42
N ASP A 161 -6.77 9.50 -13.93
CA ASP A 161 -6.28 8.15 -14.21
C ASP A 161 -5.24 7.81 -13.13
N VAL A 162 -5.65 6.95 -12.20
CA VAL A 162 -4.82 6.53 -11.05
C VAL A 162 -4.35 5.08 -11.22
N GLY A 163 -4.55 4.49 -12.41
CA GLY A 163 -4.26 3.07 -12.65
C GLY A 163 -5.26 2.15 -11.95
N VAL A 164 -4.80 0.99 -11.49
CA VAL A 164 -5.64 0.02 -10.79
C VAL A 164 -6.03 0.56 -9.42
N ILE A 165 -7.34 0.72 -9.21
CA ILE A 165 -7.87 1.29 -7.97
C ILE A 165 -7.84 0.24 -6.87
N GLY A 166 -7.04 0.47 -5.83
CA GLY A 166 -7.00 -0.36 -4.63
C GLY A 166 -8.13 -0.04 -3.65
N ASN A 167 -8.53 1.23 -3.55
CA ASN A 167 -9.64 1.69 -2.70
C ASN A 167 -10.37 2.85 -3.38
N LEU A 168 -11.58 2.60 -3.87
CA LEU A 168 -12.37 3.60 -4.59
C LEU A 168 -12.72 4.81 -3.71
N GLN A 169 -13.13 4.58 -2.46
CA GLN A 169 -13.46 5.65 -1.53
C GLN A 169 -12.25 6.54 -1.21
N GLY A 170 -11.06 5.95 -1.15
CA GLY A 170 -9.81 6.70 -0.99
C GLY A 170 -9.52 7.59 -2.21
N VAL A 171 -9.75 7.09 -3.42
CA VAL A 171 -9.58 7.87 -4.66
C VAL A 171 -10.60 9.00 -4.73
N GLU A 172 -11.88 8.73 -4.49
CA GLU A 172 -12.94 9.74 -4.48
C GLU A 172 -12.71 10.81 -3.41
N GLY A 173 -12.20 10.43 -2.24
CA GLY A 173 -11.88 11.36 -1.16
C GLY A 173 -10.67 12.26 -1.43
N GLN A 174 -9.79 11.87 -2.37
CA GLN A 174 -8.63 12.67 -2.79
C GLN A 174 -8.92 13.53 -4.03
N ALA A 175 -10.01 13.28 -4.74
CA ALA A 175 -10.46 14.06 -5.89
C ALA A 175 -11.34 15.23 -5.43
#